data_f273fa308053915641bdfac24620e0c9
#
_entry.id   f273fa308053915641bdfac24620e0c9
#
_cell.length_a   1.000
_cell.length_b   1.000
_cell.length_c   1.000
_cell.angle_alpha   90.00
_cell.angle_beta   90.00
_cell.angle_gamma   90.00
#
_symmetry.space_group_name_H-M   'P 1'
#
loop_
_entity.id
_entity.type
_entity.pdbx_description
1 polymer ?
#
loop_
_entity_poly.entity_id
_entity_poly.type
_entity_poly.pdbx_seq_one_letter_code
_entity_poly.pdbx_strand_id
1 'polypeptide(L)' 'MEQRLQKLLSARGVASRRTAEAYLAAGRVTVNGRPAQVGDKADPERDEIRVD' A
#
# COMPACT_ATOMS: atom_id res chain seq x y z
N MET A 1 6.62 10.67 -6.73
CA MET A 1 7.48 9.56 -7.14
C MET A 1 6.87 8.25 -6.69
N GLU A 2 6.73 7.30 -7.60
CA GLU A 2 6.13 6.02 -7.25
C GLU A 2 7.05 5.18 -6.37
N GLN A 3 6.46 4.53 -5.38
CA GLN A 3 7.16 3.62 -4.48
C GLN A 3 6.29 2.39 -4.24
N ARG A 4 6.92 1.30 -3.86
CA ARG A 4 6.18 0.08 -3.54
C ARG A 4 5.28 0.31 -2.33
N LEU A 5 4.07 -0.21 -2.39
CA LEU A 5 3.08 0.02 -1.34
C LEU A 5 3.53 -0.49 0.02
N GLN A 6 4.19 -1.65 0.09
CA GLN A 6 4.69 -2.15 1.37
C GLN A 6 5.69 -1.18 2.01
N LYS A 7 6.49 -0.49 1.18
CA LYS A 7 7.41 0.51 1.69
C LYS A 7 6.66 1.74 2.20
N LEU A 8 5.66 2.20 1.47
CA LEU A 8 4.86 3.35 1.88
C LEU A 8 4.11 3.09 3.18
N LEU A 9 3.50 1.92 3.33
CA LEU A 9 2.78 1.57 4.54
C LEU A 9 3.72 1.45 5.73
N SER A 10 4.90 0.89 5.52
CA SER A 10 5.92 0.80 6.55
C SER A 10 6.41 2.19 6.97
N ALA A 11 6.68 3.07 6.01
CA ALA A 11 7.16 4.42 6.28
C ALA A 11 6.11 5.25 7.04
N ARG A 12 4.82 4.98 6.84
CA ARG A 12 3.74 5.67 7.53
C ARG A 12 3.44 5.07 8.91
N GLY A 13 4.14 4.00 9.29
CA GLY A 13 3.89 3.32 10.56
C GLY A 13 2.61 2.52 10.62
N VAL A 14 1.98 2.25 9.49
CA VAL A 14 0.73 1.48 9.42
C VAL A 14 1.00 0.00 9.72
N ALA A 15 2.10 -0.52 9.18
CA ALA A 15 2.45 -1.92 9.34
C ALA A 15 3.92 -2.12 8.98
N SER A 16 4.51 -3.23 9.42
CA SER A 16 5.82 -3.63 8.91
C SER A 16 5.68 -4.02 7.44
N ARG A 17 6.79 -4.10 6.71
CA ARG A 17 6.75 -4.49 5.30
C ARG A 17 6.08 -5.84 5.10
N ARG A 18 6.39 -6.81 5.98
CA ARG A 18 5.79 -8.15 5.89
C ARG A 18 4.28 -8.09 6.13
N THR A 19 3.84 -7.34 7.14
CA THR A 19 2.42 -7.19 7.43
C THR A 19 1.72 -6.43 6.31
N ALA A 20 2.38 -5.42 5.73
CA ALA A 20 1.84 -4.68 4.60
C ALA A 20 1.64 -5.60 3.39
N GLU A 21 2.56 -6.51 3.13
CA GLU A 21 2.40 -7.50 2.06
C GLU A 21 1.19 -8.39 2.31
N ALA A 22 0.97 -8.80 3.57
CA ALA A 22 -0.19 -9.59 3.92
C ALA A 22 -1.49 -8.81 3.68
N TYR A 23 -1.52 -7.53 4.00
CA TYR A 23 -2.68 -6.68 3.73
C TYR A 23 -2.95 -6.56 2.23
N LEU A 24 -1.90 -6.40 1.44
CA LEU A 24 -2.01 -6.34 -0.02
C LEU A 24 -2.57 -7.65 -0.58
N ALA A 25 -2.05 -8.77 -0.12
CA ALA A 25 -2.50 -10.09 -0.57
C ALA A 25 -3.97 -10.34 -0.19
N ALA A 26 -4.42 -9.79 0.93
CA ALA A 26 -5.79 -9.93 1.40
C ALA A 26 -6.76 -8.96 0.72
N GLY A 27 -6.27 -8.07 -0.13
CA GLY A 27 -7.11 -7.08 -0.79
C GLY A 27 -7.57 -5.95 0.12
N ARG A 28 -6.87 -5.71 1.21
CA ARG A 28 -7.24 -4.69 2.20
C ARG A 28 -6.69 -3.31 1.89
N VAL A 29 -5.79 -3.22 0.92
CA VAL A 29 -5.18 -1.94 0.52
C VAL A 29 -5.78 -1.50 -0.79
N THR A 30 -6.22 -0.24 -0.85
CA THR A 30 -6.74 0.34 -2.08
C THR A 30 -5.92 1.57 -2.45
N VAL A 31 -5.79 1.79 -3.75
CA VAL A 31 -5.17 2.99 -4.32
C VAL A 31 -6.18 3.62 -5.25
N ASN A 32 -6.60 4.84 -4.91
CA ASN A 32 -7.62 5.56 -5.67
C ASN A 32 -8.92 4.75 -5.80
N GLY A 33 -9.27 4.02 -4.75
CA GLY A 33 -10.49 3.20 -4.71
C GLY A 33 -10.40 1.85 -5.38
N ARG A 34 -9.22 1.47 -5.89
CA ARG A 34 -9.00 0.17 -6.54
C ARG A 34 -8.15 -0.73 -5.67
N PRO A 35 -8.50 -2.01 -5.55
CA PRO A 35 -7.67 -2.93 -4.77
C PRO A 35 -6.26 -3.02 -5.34
N ALA A 36 -5.28 -2.91 -4.47
CA ALA A 36 -3.88 -3.04 -4.85
C ALA A 36 -3.39 -4.47 -4.56
N GLN A 37 -2.35 -4.87 -5.27
CA GLN A 37 -1.76 -6.19 -5.12
C GLN A 37 -0.31 -6.08 -4.66
N VAL A 38 0.23 -7.18 -4.16
CA VAL A 38 1.64 -7.25 -3.79
C VAL A 38 2.50 -6.90 -5.01
N GLY A 39 3.42 -5.98 -4.83
CA GLY A 39 4.28 -5.51 -5.91
C GLY A 39 3.80 -4.24 -6.59
N ASP A 40 2.56 -3.83 -6.35
CA ASP A 40 2.06 -2.58 -6.92
C ASP A 40 2.77 -1.38 -6.31
N LYS A 41 2.84 -0.32 -7.08
CA LYS A 41 3.45 0.94 -6.67
C LYS A 41 2.41 2.05 -6.68
N ALA A 42 2.65 3.08 -5.88
CA ALA A 42 1.81 4.26 -5.86
C ALA A 42 2.65 5.48 -5.53
N ASP A 43 2.12 6.64 -5.90
CA ASP A 43 2.75 7.93 -5.61
C ASP A 43 2.07 8.49 -4.36
N PRO A 44 2.78 8.63 -3.23
CA PRO A 44 2.15 9.09 -1.99
C PRO A 44 1.66 10.54 -2.07
N GLU A 45 2.11 11.30 -3.03
CA GLU A 45 1.69 12.69 -3.21
C GLU A 45 0.47 12.82 -4.12
N ARG A 46 0.24 11.85 -5.02
CA ARG A 46 -0.82 11.91 -6.02
C ARG A 46 -1.93 10.89 -5.79
N ASP A 47 -1.57 9.75 -5.24
CA ASP A 47 -2.50 8.64 -5.10
C ASP A 47 -3.07 8.58 -3.69
N GLU A 48 -4.35 8.27 -3.59
CA GLU A 48 -4.99 8.05 -2.30
C GLU A 48 -4.85 6.59 -1.92
N ILE A 49 -4.08 6.33 -0.88
CA ILE A 49 -3.81 4.98 -0.39
C ILE A 49 -4.61 4.77 0.89
N ARG A 50 -5.41 3.72 0.91
CA ARG A 50 -6.22 3.37 2.08
C ARG A 50 -5.99 1.92 2.47
N VAL A 51 -6.00 1.68 3.77
CA VAL A 51 -5.94 0.33 4.36
C VAL A 51 -7.22 0.10 5.14
N ASP A 52 -7.89 -0.97 4.78
CA ASP A 52 -9.16 -1.31 5.41
C ASP A 52 -8.96 -2.08 6.71
#